data_7064a077f98f1028d3a44329017a796f
#
_entry.id   7064a077f98f1028d3a44329017a796f
#
_cell.length_a   1.000
_cell.length_b   1.000
_cell.length_c   1.000
_cell.angle_alpha   90.00
_cell.angle_beta   90.00
_cell.angle_gamma   90.00
#
_symmetry.space_group_name_H-M   'P 1'
#
loop_
_entity.id
_entity.type
_entity.pdbx_description
1 polymer ?
#
loop_
_entity_poly.entity_id
_entity_poly.type
_entity_poly.pdbx_seq_one_letter_code
_entity_poly.pdbx_strand_id
1 'polypeptide(L)'
;MHAAVAAALGGVGGPLVGGLAALACRALNAGRLRPLAPAEREVLAAVLPGVALDRVRVAEGARLPIGAAFAAITLGHDVYVRGRLDARGVGLLAHELAHVAQFERLGWAGMMAAYGRLWLEHGYQAHPLEVEARAVERAALAHLAARRRASGPDTG
;
A
#
# COMPACT_ATOMS: atom_id res chain seq x y z
N MET A 1 -13.91 14.11 -7.79
CA MET A 1 -14.21 12.78 -7.19
C MET A 1 -13.30 12.45 -6.00
N HIS A 2 -12.01 12.76 -6.06
CA HIS A 2 -11.04 12.49 -4.96
C HIS A 2 -11.34 13.24 -3.67
N ALA A 3 -11.75 14.52 -3.75
CA ALA A 3 -12.09 15.34 -2.56
C ALA A 3 -13.30 14.79 -1.79
N ALA A 4 -14.30 14.24 -2.48
CA ALA A 4 -15.49 13.67 -1.83
C ALA A 4 -15.15 12.38 -1.06
N VAL A 5 -14.27 11.55 -1.59
CA VAL A 5 -13.78 10.32 -0.90
C VAL A 5 -12.93 10.72 0.32
N ALA A 6 -12.04 11.70 0.17
CA ALA A 6 -11.23 12.21 1.27
C ALA A 6 -12.09 12.85 2.37
N ALA A 7 -13.11 13.62 2.02
CA ALA A 7 -14.05 14.19 2.99
C ALA A 7 -14.85 13.11 3.72
N ALA A 8 -15.28 12.06 3.02
CA ALA A 8 -15.97 10.93 3.63
C ALA A 8 -15.06 10.14 4.60
N LEU A 9 -13.77 10.01 4.30
CA LEU A 9 -12.79 9.34 5.16
C LEU A 9 -12.37 10.22 6.36
N GLY A 10 -12.29 11.54 6.18
CA GLY A 10 -11.86 12.48 7.25
C GLY A 10 -12.93 12.81 8.30
N GLY A 11 -14.21 12.48 8.04
CA GLY A 11 -15.32 12.70 8.97
C GLY A 11 -15.46 11.61 10.02
N VAL A 12 -16.41 11.82 10.96
CA VAL A 12 -16.76 10.84 12.02
C VAL A 12 -17.18 9.48 11.42
N GLY A 13 -17.69 9.46 10.18
CA GLY A 13 -18.04 8.25 9.45
C GLY A 13 -16.86 7.56 8.75
N GLY A 14 -15.66 8.16 8.72
CA GLY A 14 -14.50 7.64 8.00
C GLY A 14 -14.13 6.20 8.32
N PRO A 15 -14.04 5.80 9.59
CA PRO A 15 -13.77 4.41 9.96
C PRO A 15 -14.82 3.41 9.47
N LEU A 16 -16.10 3.79 9.45
CA LEU A 16 -17.19 2.95 8.94
C LEU A 16 -17.15 2.83 7.41
N VAL A 17 -16.95 3.95 6.71
CA VAL A 17 -16.82 3.97 5.23
C VAL A 17 -15.60 3.14 4.81
N GLY A 18 -14.47 3.30 5.50
CA GLY A 18 -13.27 2.49 5.29
C GLY A 18 -13.51 1.01 5.54
N GLY A 19 -14.25 0.65 6.61
CA GLY A 19 -14.63 -0.72 6.93
C GLY A 19 -15.51 -1.35 5.85
N LEU A 20 -16.50 -0.63 5.34
CA LEU A 20 -17.34 -1.10 4.23
C LEU A 20 -16.52 -1.27 2.95
N ALA A 21 -15.60 -0.35 2.65
CA ALA A 21 -14.68 -0.46 1.52
C ALA A 21 -13.79 -1.71 1.65
N ALA A 22 -13.28 -2.00 2.85
CA ALA A 22 -12.46 -3.18 3.11
C ALA A 22 -13.27 -4.49 2.90
N LEU A 23 -14.49 -4.54 3.40
CA LEU A 23 -15.39 -5.70 3.17
C LEU A 23 -15.70 -5.88 1.69
N ALA A 24 -16.00 -4.81 0.97
CA ALA A 24 -16.25 -4.84 -0.47
C ALA A 24 -15.01 -5.31 -1.25
N CYS A 25 -13.82 -4.79 -0.94
CA CYS A 25 -12.57 -5.23 -1.56
C CYS A 25 -12.32 -6.71 -1.30
N ARG A 26 -12.51 -7.19 -0.08
CA ARG A 26 -12.38 -8.63 0.26
C ARG A 26 -13.35 -9.48 -0.51
N ALA A 27 -14.63 -9.11 -0.58
CA ALA A 27 -15.66 -9.87 -1.29
C ALA A 27 -15.37 -9.92 -2.80
N LEU A 28 -15.02 -8.78 -3.42
CA LEU A 28 -14.72 -8.70 -4.85
C LEU A 28 -13.44 -9.46 -5.24
N ASN A 29 -12.53 -9.69 -4.29
CA ASN A 29 -11.24 -10.34 -4.50
C ASN A 29 -11.09 -11.64 -3.71
N ALA A 30 -12.21 -12.27 -3.35
CA ALA A 30 -12.20 -13.56 -2.67
C ALA A 30 -11.35 -14.59 -3.44
N GLY A 31 -10.44 -15.27 -2.74
CA GLY A 31 -9.52 -16.24 -3.31
C GLY A 31 -8.30 -15.66 -4.06
N ARG A 32 -8.16 -14.33 -4.16
CA ARG A 32 -7.00 -13.69 -4.79
C ARG A 32 -5.92 -13.27 -3.79
N LEU A 33 -6.26 -13.13 -2.51
CA LEU A 33 -5.34 -12.72 -1.46
C LEU A 33 -4.32 -13.83 -1.18
N ARG A 34 -3.05 -13.55 -1.45
CA ARG A 34 -1.90 -14.43 -1.17
C ARG A 34 -0.96 -13.80 -0.14
N PRO A 35 -0.16 -14.58 0.58
CA PRO A 35 0.96 -14.02 1.34
C PRO A 35 2.01 -13.39 0.41
N LEU A 36 2.91 -12.61 0.98
CA LEU A 36 4.09 -12.12 0.27
C LEU A 36 4.94 -13.29 -0.21
N ALA A 37 5.42 -13.22 -1.45
CA ALA A 37 6.42 -14.15 -1.96
C ALA A 37 7.76 -13.99 -1.21
N PRO A 38 8.59 -15.03 -1.11
CA PRO A 38 9.89 -14.94 -0.40
C PRO A 38 10.76 -13.77 -0.89
N ALA A 39 10.86 -13.56 -2.20
CA ALA A 39 11.65 -12.48 -2.78
C ALA A 39 11.06 -11.08 -2.47
N GLU A 40 9.72 -10.94 -2.45
CA GLU A 40 9.05 -9.71 -2.03
C GLU A 40 9.36 -9.42 -0.56
N ARG A 41 9.20 -10.43 0.30
CA ARG A 41 9.45 -10.33 1.74
C ARG A 41 10.89 -9.91 2.04
N GLU A 42 11.86 -10.47 1.34
CA GLU A 42 13.29 -10.17 1.55
C GLU A 42 13.59 -8.68 1.31
N VAL A 43 13.11 -8.12 0.21
CA VAL A 43 13.30 -6.70 -0.12
C VAL A 43 12.55 -5.80 0.87
N LEU A 44 11.32 -6.16 1.18
CA LEU A 44 10.45 -5.35 2.05
C LEU A 44 10.93 -5.34 3.50
N ALA A 45 11.47 -6.45 4.00
CA ALA A 45 12.08 -6.52 5.33
C ALA A 45 13.29 -5.59 5.48
N ALA A 46 14.04 -5.38 4.39
CA ALA A 46 15.20 -4.48 4.40
C ALA A 46 14.82 -2.99 4.50
N VAL A 47 13.65 -2.60 3.97
CA VAL A 47 13.23 -1.19 3.89
C VAL A 47 12.11 -0.82 4.85
N LEU A 48 11.42 -1.81 5.41
CA LEU A 48 10.33 -1.65 6.37
C LEU A 48 10.56 -2.55 7.60
N PRO A 49 11.64 -2.33 8.36
CA PRO A 49 11.90 -3.10 9.57
C PRO A 49 10.77 -2.85 10.59
N GLY A 50 10.26 -3.93 11.19
CA GLY A 50 9.22 -3.86 12.23
C GLY A 50 7.78 -3.97 11.72
N VAL A 51 7.53 -3.96 10.41
CA VAL A 51 6.20 -4.26 9.86
C VAL A 51 5.91 -5.77 9.96
N ALA A 52 4.70 -6.13 10.38
CA ALA A 52 4.26 -7.51 10.50
C ALA A 52 3.99 -8.15 9.12
N LEU A 53 5.07 -8.38 8.34
CA LEU A 53 5.02 -8.88 6.95
C LEU A 53 4.32 -10.24 6.80
N ASP A 54 4.29 -11.05 7.85
CA ASP A 54 3.57 -12.32 7.90
C ASP A 54 2.04 -12.16 7.87
N ARG A 55 1.53 -11.01 8.29
CA ARG A 55 0.11 -10.66 8.27
C ARG A 55 -0.34 -10.09 6.93
N VAL A 56 0.58 -9.59 6.12
CA VAL A 56 0.27 -8.94 4.84
C VAL A 56 -0.30 -9.96 3.86
N ARG A 57 -1.35 -9.55 3.16
CA ARG A 57 -1.97 -10.29 2.05
C ARG A 57 -2.05 -9.38 0.82
N VAL A 58 -1.73 -9.91 -0.33
CA VAL A 58 -1.69 -9.16 -1.60
C VAL A 58 -2.62 -9.81 -2.62
N ALA A 59 -3.48 -9.01 -3.25
CA ALA A 59 -4.30 -9.42 -4.37
C ALA A 59 -3.85 -8.69 -5.64
N GLU A 60 -3.34 -9.42 -6.62
CA GLU A 60 -3.01 -8.90 -7.94
C GLU A 60 -4.21 -9.01 -8.89
N GLY A 61 -4.29 -8.13 -9.90
CA GLY A 61 -5.46 -8.06 -10.79
C GLY A 61 -6.73 -7.72 -10.03
N ALA A 62 -6.62 -6.95 -8.95
CA ALA A 62 -7.70 -6.68 -8.03
C ALA A 62 -8.82 -5.84 -8.65
N ARG A 63 -10.04 -6.18 -8.31
CA ARG A 63 -11.25 -5.38 -8.58
C ARG A 63 -11.44 -4.41 -7.43
N LEU A 64 -11.26 -3.12 -7.71
CA LEU A 64 -11.40 -2.07 -6.70
C LEU A 64 -12.72 -1.33 -6.91
N PRO A 65 -13.54 -1.14 -5.85
CA PRO A 65 -14.80 -0.40 -5.92
C PRO A 65 -14.59 1.12 -5.98
N ILE A 66 -13.35 1.55 -6.22
CA ILE A 66 -12.91 2.95 -6.34
C ILE A 66 -12.49 3.24 -7.77
N GLY A 67 -12.52 4.53 -8.15
CA GLY A 67 -12.25 4.97 -9.53
C GLY A 67 -10.91 4.47 -10.09
N ALA A 68 -10.81 4.45 -11.42
CA ALA A 68 -9.68 3.91 -12.18
C ALA A 68 -8.34 4.64 -11.93
N ALA A 69 -8.36 5.79 -11.25
CA ALA A 69 -7.18 6.59 -10.97
C ALA A 69 -6.21 5.96 -9.94
N PHE A 70 -6.65 4.95 -9.20
CA PHE A 70 -5.81 4.28 -8.19
C PHE A 70 -5.26 2.97 -8.77
N ALA A 71 -3.93 2.84 -8.78
CA ALA A 71 -3.24 1.62 -9.17
C ALA A 71 -3.35 0.53 -8.11
N ALA A 72 -3.40 0.93 -6.84
CA ALA A 72 -3.52 0.04 -5.70
C ALA A 72 -4.27 0.72 -4.55
N ILE A 73 -4.61 -0.05 -3.51
CA ILE A 73 -5.13 0.42 -2.24
C ILE A 73 -4.74 -0.54 -1.12
N THR A 74 -4.37 0.02 0.02
CA THR A 74 -4.09 -0.72 1.25
C THR A 74 -5.20 -0.50 2.27
N LEU A 75 -5.71 -1.58 2.85
CA LEU A 75 -6.75 -1.58 3.86
C LEU A 75 -6.34 -2.51 5.02
N GLY A 76 -5.73 -1.94 6.04
CA GLY A 76 -5.10 -2.69 7.12
C GLY A 76 -3.87 -3.45 6.63
N HIS A 77 -3.91 -4.79 6.65
CA HIS A 77 -2.84 -5.66 6.14
C HIS A 77 -3.14 -6.23 4.74
N ASP A 78 -4.27 -5.88 4.14
CA ASP A 78 -4.65 -6.32 2.81
C ASP A 78 -4.28 -5.26 1.77
N VAL A 79 -3.49 -5.64 0.79
CA VAL A 79 -3.04 -4.82 -0.33
C VAL A 79 -3.69 -5.31 -1.61
N TYR A 80 -4.34 -4.42 -2.33
CA TYR A 80 -5.05 -4.72 -3.57
C TYR A 80 -4.43 -3.94 -4.72
N VAL A 81 -3.85 -4.62 -5.70
CA VAL A 81 -3.17 -4.04 -6.86
C VAL A 81 -3.96 -4.37 -8.12
N ARG A 82 -4.32 -3.35 -8.94
CA ARG A 82 -5.07 -3.56 -10.19
C ARG A 82 -4.29 -4.35 -11.23
N GLY A 83 -2.99 -4.08 -11.33
CA GLY A 83 -2.09 -4.75 -12.26
C GLY A 83 -1.49 -6.03 -11.68
N ARG A 84 -0.50 -6.56 -12.40
CA ARG A 84 0.39 -7.60 -11.90
C ARG A 84 1.64 -6.94 -11.32
N LEU A 85 2.17 -7.54 -10.28
CA LEU A 85 3.45 -7.16 -9.69
C LEU A 85 4.55 -7.88 -10.49
N ASP A 86 5.12 -7.18 -11.46
CA ASP A 86 6.34 -7.60 -12.13
C ASP A 86 7.59 -7.20 -11.31
N ALA A 87 8.78 -7.36 -11.89
CA ALA A 87 10.03 -6.99 -11.24
C ALA A 87 10.14 -5.50 -10.84
N ARG A 88 9.29 -4.62 -11.40
CA ARG A 88 9.17 -3.19 -11.03
C ARG A 88 8.06 -2.98 -10.00
N GLY A 89 7.15 -3.92 -9.87
CA GLY A 89 6.01 -3.88 -8.95
C GLY A 89 6.42 -3.88 -7.48
N VAL A 90 7.66 -4.27 -7.15
CA VAL A 90 8.18 -4.23 -5.77
C VAL A 90 8.24 -2.79 -5.22
N GLY A 91 8.49 -1.79 -6.07
CA GLY A 91 8.42 -0.38 -5.67
C GLY A 91 7.00 0.00 -5.23
N LEU A 92 6.00 -0.29 -6.07
CA LEU A 92 4.59 -0.08 -5.73
C LEU A 92 4.20 -0.85 -4.46
N LEU A 93 4.64 -2.10 -4.34
CA LEU A 93 4.34 -2.91 -3.16
C LEU A 93 4.97 -2.32 -1.89
N ALA A 94 6.19 -1.78 -1.97
CA ALA A 94 6.84 -1.08 -0.86
C ALA A 94 6.09 0.20 -0.46
N HIS A 95 5.56 0.95 -1.44
CA HIS A 95 4.67 2.08 -1.21
C HIS A 95 3.42 1.66 -0.42
N GLU A 96 2.74 0.62 -0.89
CA GLU A 96 1.53 0.11 -0.23
C GLU A 96 1.83 -0.44 1.18
N LEU A 97 2.98 -1.08 1.39
CA LEU A 97 3.37 -1.55 2.71
C LEU A 97 3.78 -0.42 3.67
N ALA A 98 4.17 0.75 3.17
CA ALA A 98 4.28 1.93 4.03
C ALA A 98 2.92 2.30 4.63
N HIS A 99 1.84 2.17 3.86
CA HIS A 99 0.47 2.34 4.40
C HIS A 99 0.11 1.25 5.42
N VAL A 100 0.58 0.00 5.26
CA VAL A 100 0.44 -1.02 6.31
C VAL A 100 1.11 -0.56 7.60
N ALA A 101 2.36 -0.07 7.53
CA ALA A 101 3.07 0.49 8.69
C ALA A 101 2.30 1.65 9.35
N GLN A 102 1.68 2.50 8.55
CA GLN A 102 0.85 3.60 9.02
C GLN A 102 -0.42 3.09 9.71
N PHE A 103 -1.07 2.04 9.18
CA PHE A 103 -2.19 1.37 9.86
C PHE A 103 -1.77 0.75 11.20
N GLU A 104 -0.60 0.11 11.26
CA GLU A 104 -0.07 -0.46 12.51
C GLU A 104 0.21 0.62 13.56
N ARG A 105 0.77 1.77 13.15
CA ARG A 105 1.08 2.91 14.02
C ARG A 105 -0.14 3.66 14.50
N LEU A 106 -1.10 3.94 13.62
CA LEU A 106 -2.25 4.81 13.87
C LEU A 106 -3.51 4.04 14.29
N GLY A 107 -3.55 2.75 14.04
CA GLY A 107 -4.77 1.96 14.11
C GLY A 107 -5.76 2.31 12.98
N TRP A 108 -6.80 1.50 12.84
CA TRP A 108 -7.80 1.67 11.77
C TRP A 108 -8.46 3.06 11.77
N ALA A 109 -9.03 3.45 12.91
CA ALA A 109 -9.74 4.71 13.03
C ALA A 109 -8.82 5.93 12.87
N GLY A 110 -7.62 5.86 13.48
CA GLY A 110 -6.60 6.90 13.36
C GLY A 110 -6.12 7.09 11.93
N MET A 111 -5.87 5.99 11.20
CA MET A 111 -5.45 6.04 9.80
C MET A 111 -6.53 6.66 8.91
N MET A 112 -7.81 6.25 9.05
CA MET A 112 -8.90 6.81 8.26
C MET A 112 -9.09 8.31 8.52
N ALA A 113 -9.08 8.72 9.79
CA ALA A 113 -9.24 10.12 10.17
C ALA A 113 -8.04 10.97 9.70
N ALA A 114 -6.80 10.49 9.90
CA ALA A 114 -5.59 11.20 9.50
C ALA A 114 -5.54 11.35 7.97
N TYR A 115 -5.79 10.26 7.22
CA TYR A 115 -5.72 10.29 5.77
C TYR A 115 -6.72 11.30 5.18
N GLY A 116 -7.98 11.27 5.61
CA GLY A 116 -8.98 12.20 5.12
C GLY A 116 -8.68 13.66 5.48
N ARG A 117 -8.29 13.94 6.74
CA ARG A 117 -7.92 15.28 7.19
C ARG A 117 -6.72 15.84 6.42
N LEU A 118 -5.64 15.06 6.35
CA LEU A 118 -4.41 15.48 5.67
C LEU A 118 -4.60 15.67 4.16
N TRP A 119 -5.51 14.88 3.54
CA TRP A 119 -5.88 15.08 2.15
C TRP A 119 -6.55 16.45 1.92
N LEU A 120 -7.47 16.85 2.82
CA LEU A 120 -8.13 18.15 2.73
C LEU A 120 -7.16 19.32 2.97
N GLU A 121 -6.18 19.14 3.87
CA GLU A 121 -5.20 20.16 4.21
C GLU A 121 -4.11 20.32 3.13
N HIS A 122 -3.63 19.23 2.54
CA HIS A 122 -2.42 19.22 1.71
C HIS A 122 -2.64 18.75 0.27
N GLY A 123 -3.78 18.12 -0.03
CA GLY A 123 -4.00 17.41 -1.30
C GLY A 123 -3.11 16.19 -1.44
N TYR A 124 -3.25 15.46 -2.55
CA TYR A 124 -2.54 14.17 -2.73
C TYR A 124 -1.02 14.30 -2.81
N GLN A 125 -0.53 15.30 -3.55
CA GLN A 125 0.92 15.42 -3.82
C GLN A 125 1.74 15.75 -2.57
N ALA A 126 1.23 16.62 -1.72
CA ALA A 126 1.87 17.06 -0.48
C ALA A 126 1.35 16.30 0.76
N HIS A 127 0.51 15.27 0.59
CA HIS A 127 -0.03 14.46 1.68
C HIS A 127 1.10 13.78 2.47
N PRO A 128 1.27 14.05 3.77
CA PRO A 128 2.41 13.55 4.54
C PRO A 128 2.57 12.03 4.50
N LEU A 129 1.47 11.27 4.61
CA LEU A 129 1.50 9.81 4.55
C LEU A 129 1.92 9.29 3.16
N GLU A 130 1.53 9.99 2.09
CA GLU A 130 1.95 9.67 0.72
C GLU A 130 3.41 10.04 0.47
N VAL A 131 3.90 11.13 1.07
CA VAL A 131 5.32 11.51 1.02
C VAL A 131 6.18 10.43 1.68
N GLU A 132 5.76 9.94 2.85
CA GLU A 132 6.39 8.82 3.56
C GLU A 132 6.40 7.56 2.68
N ALA A 133 5.27 7.18 2.10
CA ALA A 133 5.15 6.00 1.26
C ALA A 133 6.05 6.07 0.00
N ARG A 134 6.10 7.24 -0.66
CA ARG A 134 7.03 7.46 -1.79
C ARG A 134 8.50 7.40 -1.38
N ALA A 135 8.84 7.75 -0.15
CA ALA A 135 10.22 7.60 0.35
C ALA A 135 10.59 6.12 0.50
N VAL A 136 9.69 5.30 1.03
CA VAL A 136 9.88 3.84 1.15
C VAL A 136 9.98 3.18 -0.23
N GLU A 137 9.14 3.57 -1.18
CA GLU A 137 9.22 3.12 -2.57
C GLU A 137 10.60 3.37 -3.18
N ARG A 138 11.13 4.60 -3.05
CA ARG A 138 12.47 4.94 -3.54
C ARG A 138 13.56 4.12 -2.85
N ALA A 139 13.44 3.88 -1.55
CA ALA A 139 14.40 3.07 -0.80
C ALA A 139 14.40 1.61 -1.31
N ALA A 140 13.24 1.02 -1.57
CA ALA A 140 13.12 -0.33 -2.11
C ALA A 140 13.74 -0.44 -3.51
N LEU A 141 13.47 0.51 -4.38
CA LEU A 141 14.06 0.54 -5.73
C LEU A 141 15.59 0.70 -5.68
N ALA A 142 16.11 1.55 -4.79
CA ALA A 142 17.55 1.72 -4.57
C ALA A 142 18.20 0.44 -4.04
N HIS A 143 17.55 -0.23 -3.08
CA HIS A 143 18.02 -1.52 -2.55
C HIS A 143 18.11 -2.60 -3.64
N LEU A 144 17.07 -2.72 -4.47
CA LEU A 144 17.07 -3.65 -5.61
C LEU A 144 18.18 -3.35 -6.62
N ALA A 145 18.39 -2.07 -6.94
CA ALA A 145 19.43 -1.65 -7.86
C ALA A 145 20.84 -1.97 -7.30
N ALA A 146 21.04 -1.79 -6.00
CA ALA A 146 22.30 -2.15 -5.34
C ALA A 146 22.57 -3.66 -5.38
N ARG A 147 21.54 -4.47 -5.11
CA ARG A 147 21.66 -5.95 -5.19
C ARG A 147 22.02 -6.44 -6.58
N ARG A 148 21.35 -5.91 -7.63
CA ARG A 148 21.66 -6.27 -9.03
C ARG A 148 23.13 -5.97 -9.39
N ARG A 149 23.65 -4.83 -8.92
CA ARG A 149 25.07 -4.50 -9.14
C ARG A 149 26.02 -5.45 -8.41
N ALA A 150 25.67 -5.86 -7.18
CA ALA A 150 26.48 -6.77 -6.38
C ALA A 150 26.50 -8.21 -6.93
N SER A 151 25.41 -8.63 -7.61
CA SER A 151 25.31 -9.97 -8.21
C SER A 151 26.11 -10.11 -9.52
N GLY A 152 26.67 -9.03 -10.07
CA GLY A 152 27.42 -9.02 -11.33
C GLY A 152 26.56 -9.28 -12.57
N PRO A 153 27.10 -9.11 -13.79
CA PRO A 153 26.45 -9.66 -14.98
C PRO A 153 26.52 -11.16 -14.93
N ASP A 154 25.39 -11.83 -15.18
CA ASP A 154 25.36 -13.27 -15.44
C ASP A 154 26.34 -13.57 -16.60
N THR A 155 27.54 -14.03 -16.27
CA THR A 155 28.49 -14.58 -17.24
C THR A 155 28.11 -16.04 -17.45
N GLY A 156 27.18 -16.25 -18.34
CA GLY A 156 26.80 -17.54 -18.87
C GLY A 156 26.76 -17.47 -20.38
#